data_30db12dca83b8588031ca9923b1fd6ba
#
_entry.id   30db12dca83b8588031ca9923b1fd6ba
#
_cell.length_a   1.000
_cell.length_b   1.000
_cell.length_c   1.000
_cell.angle_alpha   90.00
_cell.angle_beta   90.00
_cell.angle_gamma   90.00
#
_symmetry.space_group_name_H-M   'P 1'
#
loop_
_entity.id
_entity.type
_entity.pdbx_description
1 polymer ?
#
loop_
_entity_poly.entity_id
_entity_poly.type
_entity_poly.pdbx_seq_one_letter_code
_entity_poly.pdbx_strand_id
1 'polypeptide(L)'
;MKDIIRLVLVFFFAISIPCKGEDVPIKGWIILSDNMDNAITTIKAAKGYKINHLQLSHQIIHNLMEVKNESVRNQVRNLTRLAHQEGIGEVLVWDHSFYALDYYPAQFKTGPHGTINMDNPAFWEWFKQDYRGMLDLIPEIDGLVLTFIETGAYAEKQYSNLLKTNEEKLAAVVDAVADVVINERGKKLYIRTFAYSKEEYANTVGCINHIKNDKVILMMKETPHDFFLTHPNDPFIGKINKPTIVEFDTGNEYNGQGVIANTWPEYVTKRWTDFIKRPNVIGYVARTDRYGTTKLVGSANEILLYALKRSTENPEILPDRLYDEYISTRYGKKALEPVKNAFKKAYDIVLSSMYILGTNAAKHSSMDYDPYSSSYDRHVSGRWLEPPVVFVEHGINKEFHYWKDIINHIAPARFKTKYSRLGLEARYVIEQNWVTPVELMDSLYLSYIITEKRYGVSLANEALADIERAKDLLTPSDYDDLYRLFKRTALTAQLYEAVSTAYFGFRIYAKGKSYRYENLEEQIRSALNRIDLVTDEMKGMQGEYPLGQWDWLKDAETALSYKNKILTGWKEYNNVKFTQ
;
A
#
# COMPACT_ATOMS: atom_id res chain seq x y z
N MET A 1 -24.90 62.29 34.01
CA MET A 1 -23.59 61.77 33.63
C MET A 1 -23.83 60.58 32.72
N LYS A 2 -23.53 60.76 31.46
CA LYS A 2 -23.80 59.77 30.40
C LYS A 2 -22.50 59.04 30.14
N ASP A 3 -22.46 57.75 30.44
CA ASP A 3 -21.34 56.88 30.13
C ASP A 3 -21.49 56.33 28.70
N ILE A 4 -20.54 56.68 27.87
CA ILE A 4 -20.44 56.26 26.46
C ILE A 4 -19.62 54.96 26.47
N ILE A 5 -20.29 53.83 26.20
CA ILE A 5 -19.62 52.55 25.90
C ILE A 5 -19.16 52.59 24.45
N ARG A 6 -17.84 52.67 24.24
CA ARG A 6 -17.21 52.47 22.93
C ARG A 6 -17.09 50.97 22.64
N LEU A 7 -17.90 50.52 21.70
CA LEU A 7 -17.78 49.19 21.13
C LEU A 7 -16.60 49.19 20.13
N VAL A 8 -15.51 48.54 20.47
CA VAL A 8 -14.39 48.29 19.55
C VAL A 8 -14.72 47.04 18.76
N LEU A 9 -15.17 47.20 17.52
CA LEU A 9 -15.27 46.13 16.53
C LEU A 9 -13.85 45.78 16.05
N VAL A 10 -13.31 44.65 16.52
CA VAL A 10 -12.10 44.06 15.97
C VAL A 10 -12.49 43.26 14.72
N PHE A 11 -12.24 43.82 13.56
CA PHE A 11 -12.31 43.10 12.29
C PHE A 11 -11.12 42.14 12.24
N PHE A 12 -11.36 40.85 12.47
CA PHE A 12 -10.44 39.83 12.03
C PHE A 12 -10.48 39.74 10.51
N PHE A 13 -9.53 40.40 9.86
CA PHE A 13 -9.18 40.06 8.50
C PHE A 13 -8.58 38.67 8.54
N ALA A 14 -9.36 37.65 8.16
CA ALA A 14 -8.82 36.39 7.76
C ALA A 14 -7.96 36.65 6.52
N ILE A 15 -6.66 36.84 6.73
CA ILE A 15 -5.69 36.78 5.65
C ILE A 15 -5.76 35.36 5.15
N SER A 16 -6.53 35.11 4.09
CA SER A 16 -6.40 33.91 3.30
C SER A 16 -4.98 33.95 2.71
N ILE A 17 -4.06 33.23 3.34
CA ILE A 17 -2.76 32.94 2.74
C ILE A 17 -3.10 32.19 1.45
N PRO A 18 -2.78 32.72 0.27
CA PRO A 18 -3.01 31.98 -0.96
C PRO A 18 -2.20 30.70 -0.85
N CYS A 19 -2.88 29.57 -0.98
CA CYS A 19 -2.25 28.26 -1.08
C CYS A 19 -1.31 28.33 -2.29
N LYS A 20 0.02 28.41 -2.05
CA LYS A 20 1.03 28.38 -3.10
C LYS A 20 0.98 27.00 -3.75
N GLY A 21 0.16 26.83 -4.79
CA GLY A 21 0.13 25.62 -5.61
C GLY A 21 1.30 25.53 -6.60
N GLU A 22 2.25 26.45 -6.58
CA GLU A 22 3.19 26.57 -7.68
C GLU A 22 4.57 25.93 -7.47
N ASP A 23 5.00 25.59 -6.25
CA ASP A 23 6.35 25.09 -6.06
C ASP A 23 6.45 23.94 -5.04
N VAL A 24 5.93 22.78 -5.42
CA VAL A 24 6.36 21.52 -4.77
C VAL A 24 7.71 21.14 -5.37
N PRO A 25 8.81 21.21 -4.58
CA PRO A 25 10.17 21.02 -5.11
C PRO A 25 10.39 19.63 -5.71
N ILE A 26 9.81 18.60 -5.10
CA ILE A 26 10.02 17.20 -5.49
C ILE A 26 8.72 16.58 -5.99
N LYS A 27 8.74 16.15 -7.24
CA LYS A 27 7.68 15.39 -7.90
C LYS A 27 8.33 14.12 -8.42
N GLY A 28 8.09 13.01 -7.76
CA GLY A 28 8.86 11.80 -7.97
C GLY A 28 8.05 10.59 -8.38
N TRP A 29 8.72 9.67 -9.04
CA TRP A 29 8.24 8.33 -9.33
C TRP A 29 9.17 7.26 -8.79
N ILE A 30 8.62 6.08 -8.49
CA ILE A 30 9.36 4.89 -8.06
C ILE A 30 9.09 3.78 -9.07
N ILE A 31 10.13 3.18 -9.61
CA ILE A 31 10.08 1.98 -10.44
C ILE A 31 10.56 0.80 -9.60
N LEU A 32 9.72 -0.22 -9.45
CA LEU A 32 9.98 -1.38 -8.62
C LEU A 32 10.32 -2.63 -9.43
N SER A 33 9.77 -2.76 -10.65
CA SER A 33 9.93 -3.92 -11.51
C SER A 33 11.20 -3.84 -12.33
N ASP A 34 11.87 -4.98 -12.52
CA ASP A 34 13.00 -5.16 -13.43
C ASP A 34 12.59 -5.30 -14.93
N ASN A 35 11.32 -5.13 -15.23
CA ASN A 35 10.84 -5.08 -16.60
C ASN A 35 11.35 -3.81 -17.30
N MET A 36 12.40 -3.98 -18.11
CA MET A 36 13.09 -2.86 -18.75
C MET A 36 12.20 -2.06 -19.70
N ASP A 37 11.27 -2.70 -20.42
CA ASP A 37 10.36 -2.00 -21.34
C ASP A 37 9.39 -1.10 -20.57
N ASN A 38 8.89 -1.57 -19.42
CA ASN A 38 8.08 -0.76 -18.53
C ASN A 38 8.89 0.39 -17.94
N ALA A 39 10.10 0.14 -17.44
CA ALA A 39 10.97 1.16 -16.88
C ALA A 39 11.28 2.27 -17.91
N ILE A 40 11.67 1.89 -19.13
CA ILE A 40 11.96 2.82 -20.22
C ILE A 40 10.69 3.63 -20.59
N THR A 41 9.54 2.98 -20.72
CA THR A 41 8.27 3.65 -21.02
C THR A 41 7.90 4.67 -19.94
N THR A 42 8.05 4.28 -18.67
CA THR A 42 7.79 5.13 -17.50
C THR A 42 8.72 6.35 -17.49
N ILE A 43 10.03 6.17 -17.67
CA ILE A 43 10.99 7.25 -17.70
C ILE A 43 10.68 8.25 -18.83
N LYS A 44 10.36 7.76 -20.04
CA LYS A 44 9.99 8.63 -21.17
C LYS A 44 8.70 9.42 -20.95
N ALA A 45 7.74 8.84 -20.20
CA ALA A 45 6.50 9.54 -19.87
C ALA A 45 6.68 10.63 -18.79
N ALA A 46 7.73 10.56 -17.98
CA ALA A 46 7.98 11.40 -16.81
C ALA A 46 7.94 12.90 -17.13
N LYS A 47 8.46 13.32 -18.27
CA LYS A 47 8.42 14.72 -18.72
C LYS A 47 7.00 15.28 -18.82
N GLY A 48 6.04 14.48 -19.33
CA GLY A 48 4.63 14.88 -19.43
C GLY A 48 3.98 15.11 -18.05
N TYR A 49 4.54 14.50 -17.01
CA TYR A 49 4.11 14.64 -15.62
C TYR A 49 4.94 15.63 -14.81
N LYS A 50 5.93 16.30 -15.43
CA LYS A 50 6.88 17.21 -14.76
C LYS A 50 7.64 16.53 -13.61
N ILE A 51 7.95 15.25 -13.76
CA ILE A 51 8.72 14.49 -12.78
C ILE A 51 10.17 14.94 -12.83
N ASN A 52 10.73 15.25 -11.69
CA ASN A 52 12.12 15.68 -11.52
C ASN A 52 12.94 14.78 -10.58
N HIS A 53 12.31 13.73 -10.04
CA HIS A 53 12.88 12.79 -9.08
C HIS A 53 12.47 11.36 -9.44
N LEU A 54 13.41 10.44 -9.53
CA LEU A 54 13.18 9.03 -9.82
C LEU A 54 13.86 8.15 -8.80
N GLN A 55 13.19 7.11 -8.37
CA GLN A 55 13.77 6.07 -7.51
C GLN A 55 13.74 4.72 -8.21
N LEU A 56 14.84 3.99 -8.18
CA LEU A 56 14.98 2.62 -8.63
C LEU A 56 15.02 1.71 -7.40
N SER A 57 14.15 0.69 -7.38
CA SER A 57 13.88 -0.06 -6.16
C SER A 57 13.59 -1.54 -6.42
N HIS A 58 13.47 -2.31 -5.37
CA HIS A 58 13.03 -3.72 -5.30
C HIS A 58 13.67 -4.65 -6.32
N GLN A 59 13.01 -4.97 -7.44
CA GLN A 59 13.53 -5.93 -8.42
C GLN A 59 14.67 -5.37 -9.28
N ILE A 60 14.79 -4.03 -9.38
CA ILE A 60 15.93 -3.40 -10.05
C ILE A 60 17.16 -3.45 -9.15
N ILE A 61 16.98 -3.02 -7.91
CA ILE A 61 18.00 -3.04 -6.85
C ILE A 61 17.31 -3.01 -5.49
N HIS A 62 17.56 -4.03 -4.69
CA HIS A 62 17.04 -4.10 -3.31
C HIS A 62 18.07 -3.59 -2.31
N ASN A 63 19.30 -4.04 -2.42
CA ASN A 63 20.41 -3.62 -1.58
C ASN A 63 21.52 -2.97 -2.41
N LEU A 64 22.11 -1.89 -1.93
CA LEU A 64 23.18 -1.21 -2.66
C LEU A 64 24.35 -2.14 -2.99
N MET A 65 24.64 -3.14 -2.13
CA MET A 65 25.70 -4.11 -2.37
C MET A 65 25.53 -4.90 -3.69
N GLU A 66 24.32 -4.98 -4.23
CA GLU A 66 24.03 -5.67 -5.49
C GLU A 66 24.73 -5.03 -6.70
N VAL A 67 25.13 -3.76 -6.60
CA VAL A 67 25.91 -3.10 -7.67
C VAL A 67 27.30 -3.73 -7.89
N LYS A 68 27.77 -4.55 -6.95
CA LYS A 68 28.97 -5.38 -7.13
C LYS A 68 28.76 -6.43 -8.23
N ASN A 69 27.50 -6.82 -8.50
CA ASN A 69 27.12 -7.61 -9.68
C ASN A 69 27.10 -6.69 -10.92
N GLU A 70 27.79 -7.12 -11.96
CA GLU A 70 27.92 -6.32 -13.20
C GLU A 70 26.59 -6.09 -13.90
N SER A 71 25.71 -7.08 -13.95
CA SER A 71 24.40 -6.98 -14.61
C SER A 71 23.53 -5.92 -13.92
N VAL A 72 23.38 -6.01 -12.58
CA VAL A 72 22.61 -5.04 -11.80
C VAL A 72 23.19 -3.65 -11.94
N ARG A 73 24.52 -3.53 -11.80
CA ARG A 73 25.23 -2.26 -11.97
C ARG A 73 24.95 -1.62 -13.32
N ASN A 74 25.07 -2.38 -14.40
CA ASN A 74 24.82 -1.88 -15.75
C ASN A 74 23.35 -1.48 -15.95
N GLN A 75 22.42 -2.22 -15.40
CA GLN A 75 20.99 -1.90 -15.43
C GLN A 75 20.72 -0.57 -14.72
N VAL A 76 21.20 -0.39 -13.51
CA VAL A 76 21.05 0.85 -12.72
C VAL A 76 21.66 2.03 -13.49
N ARG A 77 22.90 1.90 -14.00
CA ARG A 77 23.58 2.96 -14.75
C ARG A 77 22.83 3.35 -16.01
N ASN A 78 22.31 2.37 -16.77
CA ASN A 78 21.57 2.62 -18.00
C ASN A 78 20.26 3.35 -17.73
N LEU A 79 19.49 2.93 -16.74
CA LEU A 79 18.24 3.61 -16.35
C LEU A 79 18.51 5.02 -15.83
N THR A 80 19.57 5.21 -15.01
CA THR A 80 19.98 6.53 -14.50
C THR A 80 20.34 7.49 -15.65
N ARG A 81 21.16 7.04 -16.59
CA ARG A 81 21.52 7.86 -17.77
C ARG A 81 20.31 8.20 -18.63
N LEU A 82 19.42 7.24 -18.86
CA LEU A 82 18.19 7.50 -19.60
C LEU A 82 17.32 8.54 -18.88
N ALA A 83 17.16 8.41 -17.57
CA ALA A 83 16.40 9.37 -16.78
C ALA A 83 16.96 10.79 -16.88
N HIS A 84 18.27 10.95 -16.77
CA HIS A 84 18.93 12.24 -16.97
C HIS A 84 18.75 12.79 -18.38
N GLN A 85 18.82 11.92 -19.42
CA GLN A 85 18.57 12.33 -20.80
C GLN A 85 17.12 12.81 -21.03
N GLU A 86 16.17 12.22 -20.34
CA GLU A 86 14.75 12.64 -20.37
C GLU A 86 14.45 13.86 -19.47
N GLY A 87 15.48 14.42 -18.80
CA GLY A 87 15.39 15.64 -18.00
C GLY A 87 15.01 15.44 -16.54
N ILE A 88 15.06 14.21 -16.02
CA ILE A 88 14.91 13.96 -14.59
C ILE A 88 16.20 14.34 -13.89
N GLY A 89 16.13 15.34 -13.01
CA GLY A 89 17.33 15.93 -12.38
C GLY A 89 17.89 15.16 -11.20
N GLU A 90 17.14 14.20 -10.64
CA GLU A 90 17.55 13.46 -9.45
C GLU A 90 17.13 11.99 -9.57
N VAL A 91 18.10 11.08 -9.57
CA VAL A 91 17.90 9.63 -9.65
C VAL A 91 18.54 8.94 -8.47
N LEU A 92 17.74 8.21 -7.68
CA LEU A 92 18.18 7.52 -6.49
C LEU A 92 18.01 6.01 -6.62
N VAL A 93 18.80 5.27 -5.85
CA VAL A 93 18.61 3.83 -5.65
C VAL A 93 18.26 3.53 -4.20
N TRP A 94 17.49 2.49 -3.98
CA TRP A 94 17.16 2.04 -2.64
C TRP A 94 18.27 1.18 -2.05
N ASP A 95 18.36 1.21 -0.72
CA ASP A 95 19.27 0.40 0.06
C ASP A 95 18.61 -0.03 1.37
N HIS A 96 18.45 -1.35 1.55
CA HIS A 96 18.00 -1.95 2.80
C HIS A 96 19.24 -2.21 3.68
N SER A 97 19.66 -1.16 4.36
CA SER A 97 20.90 -1.17 5.13
C SER A 97 20.92 -2.19 6.27
N PHE A 98 22.10 -2.62 6.62
CA PHE A 98 22.39 -3.74 7.48
C PHE A 98 22.00 -5.09 6.85
N TYR A 99 22.76 -5.44 5.82
CA TYR A 99 22.64 -6.71 5.07
C TYR A 99 22.80 -7.94 6.00
N ALA A 100 22.61 -9.15 5.46
CA ALA A 100 22.79 -10.35 6.23
C ALA A 100 24.15 -10.43 6.93
N LEU A 101 24.20 -10.99 8.14
CA LEU A 101 25.42 -10.98 8.98
C LEU A 101 26.64 -11.60 8.30
N ASP A 102 26.47 -12.56 7.38
CA ASP A 102 27.55 -13.20 6.63
C ASP A 102 28.28 -12.24 5.68
N TYR A 103 27.61 -11.17 5.26
CA TYR A 103 28.23 -10.12 4.45
C TYR A 103 29.35 -9.38 5.19
N TYR A 104 29.25 -9.24 6.51
CA TYR A 104 30.20 -8.50 7.30
C TYR A 104 31.42 -9.34 7.70
N PRO A 105 32.64 -8.76 7.69
CA PRO A 105 33.85 -9.46 8.14
C PRO A 105 33.74 -10.00 9.56
N ALA A 106 34.23 -11.23 9.78
CA ALA A 106 34.15 -11.92 11.07
C ALA A 106 34.76 -11.12 12.23
N GLN A 107 35.82 -10.33 11.96
CA GLN A 107 36.50 -9.50 12.95
C GLN A 107 35.63 -8.43 13.61
N PHE A 108 34.50 -8.07 13.01
CA PHE A 108 33.54 -7.11 13.58
C PHE A 108 32.38 -7.77 14.33
N LYS A 109 32.22 -9.09 14.19
CA LYS A 109 31.19 -9.91 14.84
C LYS A 109 31.61 -10.37 16.23
N THR A 110 32.06 -9.43 17.07
CA THR A 110 32.60 -9.70 18.42
C THR A 110 31.57 -9.45 19.53
N GLY A 111 30.37 -9.06 19.20
CA GLY A 111 29.27 -8.96 20.15
C GLY A 111 28.69 -10.31 20.57
N PRO A 112 27.84 -10.35 21.59
CA PRO A 112 27.15 -11.57 22.02
C PRO A 112 26.45 -12.28 20.84
N HIS A 113 26.51 -13.60 20.82
CA HIS A 113 25.90 -14.42 19.75
C HIS A 113 26.38 -14.11 18.32
N GLY A 114 27.59 -13.54 18.17
CA GLY A 114 28.15 -13.21 16.87
C GLY A 114 27.53 -11.97 16.21
N THR A 115 26.92 -11.10 17.00
CA THR A 115 26.43 -9.80 16.52
C THR A 115 27.59 -8.84 16.24
N ILE A 116 27.33 -7.87 15.37
CA ILE A 116 28.29 -6.80 15.09
C ILE A 116 28.48 -5.95 16.36
N ASN A 117 29.73 -5.66 16.67
CA ASN A 117 30.07 -4.72 17.75
C ASN A 117 30.10 -3.30 17.20
N MET A 118 29.01 -2.56 17.38
CA MET A 118 28.86 -1.17 16.93
C MET A 118 29.71 -0.18 17.73
N ASP A 119 30.30 -0.58 18.86
CA ASP A 119 31.25 0.24 19.63
C ASP A 119 32.68 0.23 19.03
N ASN A 120 32.92 -0.63 18.06
CA ASN A 120 34.22 -0.74 17.39
C ASN A 120 34.37 0.33 16.29
N PRO A 121 35.26 1.34 16.44
CA PRO A 121 35.44 2.38 15.42
C PRO A 121 35.88 1.82 14.06
N ALA A 122 36.64 0.71 14.06
CA ALA A 122 37.13 0.09 12.83
C ALA A 122 35.95 -0.54 12.01
N PHE A 123 34.87 -0.93 12.66
CA PHE A 123 33.66 -1.36 11.96
C PHE A 123 33.05 -0.20 11.15
N TRP A 124 32.90 0.96 11.74
CA TRP A 124 32.33 2.12 11.07
C TRP A 124 33.20 2.63 9.93
N GLU A 125 34.54 2.57 10.08
CA GLU A 125 35.43 2.95 8.98
C GLU A 125 35.34 1.96 7.82
N TRP A 126 35.30 0.64 8.10
CA TRP A 126 35.06 -0.39 7.10
C TRP A 126 33.69 -0.19 6.43
N PHE A 127 32.65 0.06 7.20
CA PHE A 127 31.28 0.27 6.71
C PHE A 127 31.23 1.47 5.74
N LYS A 128 31.82 2.59 6.12
CA LYS A 128 31.92 3.76 5.23
C LYS A 128 32.75 3.47 3.99
N GLN A 129 33.86 2.74 4.12
CA GLN A 129 34.69 2.37 2.96
C GLN A 129 33.95 1.48 1.98
N ASP A 130 33.11 0.59 2.45
CA ASP A 130 32.26 -0.26 1.61
C ASP A 130 31.24 0.57 0.82
N TYR A 131 30.58 1.55 1.47
CA TYR A 131 29.70 2.50 0.78
C TYR A 131 30.44 3.33 -0.26
N ARG A 132 31.66 3.80 0.02
CA ARG A 132 32.49 4.51 -0.97
C ARG A 132 32.72 3.64 -2.21
N GLY A 133 33.11 2.39 -2.00
CA GLY A 133 33.36 1.44 -3.08
C GLY A 133 32.09 1.13 -3.92
N MET A 134 30.94 0.97 -3.29
CA MET A 134 29.68 0.76 -4.00
C MET A 134 29.25 1.99 -4.82
N LEU A 135 29.38 3.19 -4.27
CA LEU A 135 29.06 4.44 -4.97
C LEU A 135 30.01 4.73 -6.13
N ASP A 136 31.28 4.32 -6.03
CA ASP A 136 32.24 4.43 -7.15
C ASP A 136 31.85 3.55 -8.35
N LEU A 137 31.10 2.46 -8.13
CA LEU A 137 30.60 1.61 -9.18
C LEU A 137 29.40 2.21 -9.96
N ILE A 138 28.65 3.13 -9.34
CA ILE A 138 27.47 3.79 -9.92
C ILE A 138 27.53 5.31 -9.70
N PRO A 139 28.57 6.00 -10.22
CA PRO A 139 28.77 7.41 -9.96
C PRO A 139 27.66 8.32 -10.50
N GLU A 140 26.87 7.82 -11.45
CA GLU A 140 25.80 8.58 -12.12
C GLU A 140 24.58 8.86 -11.24
N ILE A 141 24.33 8.07 -10.18
CA ILE A 141 23.17 8.30 -9.30
C ILE A 141 23.34 9.58 -8.48
N ASP A 142 22.24 10.19 -8.08
CA ASP A 142 22.24 11.43 -7.30
C ASP A 142 22.04 11.22 -5.80
N GLY A 143 21.70 10.00 -5.38
CA GLY A 143 21.54 9.69 -3.96
C GLY A 143 21.01 8.31 -3.67
N LEU A 144 20.70 8.10 -2.38
CA LEU A 144 20.18 6.86 -1.84
C LEU A 144 18.85 7.09 -1.10
N VAL A 145 18.01 6.05 -1.12
CA VAL A 145 16.88 5.89 -0.19
C VAL A 145 17.21 4.76 0.76
N LEU A 146 17.48 5.10 2.01
CA LEU A 146 17.82 4.15 3.06
C LEU A 146 16.57 3.66 3.77
N THR A 147 16.41 2.36 3.92
CA THR A 147 15.35 1.73 4.71
C THR A 147 15.93 0.74 5.70
N PHE A 148 15.26 0.53 6.84
CA PHE A 148 15.77 -0.28 7.94
C PHE A 148 15.04 -1.60 8.10
N ILE A 149 14.03 -1.85 7.28
CA ILE A 149 13.19 -3.04 7.28
C ILE A 149 13.50 -3.87 6.06
N GLU A 150 13.13 -5.14 6.11
CA GLU A 150 13.45 -6.11 5.05
C GLU A 150 14.97 -6.30 4.89
N THR A 151 15.71 -6.03 5.98
CA THR A 151 17.15 -6.19 6.05
C THR A 151 17.53 -7.55 6.62
N GLY A 152 18.79 -7.97 6.42
CA GLY A 152 19.25 -9.26 6.91
C GLY A 152 19.61 -9.28 8.40
N ALA A 153 20.21 -8.21 8.90
CA ALA A 153 20.82 -8.22 10.23
C ALA A 153 20.13 -7.34 11.27
N TYR A 154 19.36 -6.35 10.89
CA TYR A 154 18.74 -5.35 11.77
C TYR A 154 19.71 -4.64 12.70
N ALA A 155 19.91 -3.34 12.51
CA ALA A 155 20.81 -2.54 13.33
C ALA A 155 20.46 -2.59 14.83
N GLU A 156 19.17 -2.62 15.16
CA GLU A 156 18.67 -2.67 16.54
C GLU A 156 19.10 -3.94 17.28
N LYS A 157 19.28 -5.04 16.56
CA LYS A 157 19.72 -6.32 17.13
C LYS A 157 21.23 -6.42 17.34
N GLN A 158 22.01 -5.43 16.87
CA GLN A 158 23.45 -5.48 17.01
C GLN A 158 23.90 -4.99 18.40
N TYR A 159 25.09 -5.43 18.81
CA TYR A 159 25.64 -5.12 20.11
C TYR A 159 26.23 -3.70 20.18
N SER A 160 25.86 -2.98 21.22
CA SER A 160 26.55 -1.75 21.63
C SER A 160 26.36 -1.49 23.12
N ASN A 161 27.40 -1.03 23.79
CA ASN A 161 27.35 -0.45 25.13
C ASN A 161 27.23 1.09 25.10
N LEU A 162 27.60 1.72 23.99
CA LEU A 162 27.56 3.17 23.84
C LEU A 162 26.21 3.65 23.35
N LEU A 163 25.64 2.98 22.34
CA LEU A 163 24.31 3.25 21.80
C LEU A 163 23.26 2.49 22.64
N LYS A 164 22.54 3.22 23.48
CA LYS A 164 21.69 2.65 24.51
C LYS A 164 20.30 2.24 24.03
N THR A 165 19.82 2.90 22.97
CA THR A 165 18.48 2.69 22.44
C THR A 165 18.52 2.22 20.99
N ASN A 166 17.41 1.68 20.51
CA ASN A 166 17.28 1.28 19.11
C ASN A 166 17.37 2.49 18.18
N GLU A 167 16.78 3.60 18.60
CA GLU A 167 16.81 4.87 17.87
C GLU A 167 18.25 5.38 17.69
N GLU A 168 19.09 5.30 18.72
CA GLU A 168 20.51 5.69 18.63
C GLU A 168 21.29 4.78 17.68
N LYS A 169 21.01 3.48 17.66
CA LYS A 169 21.65 2.53 16.74
C LYS A 169 21.26 2.81 15.28
N LEU A 170 19.99 3.04 15.02
CA LEU A 170 19.50 3.42 13.70
C LEU A 170 20.10 4.74 13.24
N ALA A 171 20.13 5.75 14.11
CA ALA A 171 20.72 7.04 13.81
C ALA A 171 22.22 6.94 13.50
N ALA A 172 22.97 6.07 14.21
CA ALA A 172 24.38 5.84 13.94
C ALA A 172 24.62 5.27 12.52
N VAL A 173 23.74 4.38 12.05
CA VAL A 173 23.79 3.88 10.67
C VAL A 173 23.54 5.02 9.68
N VAL A 174 22.51 5.82 9.92
CA VAL A 174 22.20 6.98 9.07
C VAL A 174 23.37 7.95 9.00
N ASP A 175 23.93 8.31 10.15
CA ASP A 175 25.06 9.25 10.21
C ASP A 175 26.29 8.72 9.45
N ALA A 176 26.59 7.41 9.58
CA ALA A 176 27.70 6.79 8.86
C ALA A 176 27.49 6.80 7.33
N VAL A 177 26.25 6.53 6.87
CA VAL A 177 25.91 6.62 5.44
C VAL A 177 25.90 8.08 4.97
N ALA A 178 25.36 9.00 5.78
CA ALA A 178 25.34 10.43 5.49
C ALA A 178 26.74 11.03 5.34
N ASP A 179 27.70 10.59 6.15
CA ASP A 179 29.09 11.00 6.02
C ASP A 179 29.60 10.75 4.60
N VAL A 180 29.37 9.56 4.06
CA VAL A 180 29.84 9.22 2.71
C VAL A 180 28.96 9.86 1.63
N VAL A 181 27.64 9.69 1.70
CA VAL A 181 26.72 10.10 0.65
C VAL A 181 26.62 11.61 0.55
N ILE A 182 26.43 12.29 1.69
CA ILE A 182 26.20 13.74 1.72
C ILE A 182 27.51 14.51 1.83
N ASN A 183 28.30 14.19 2.87
CA ASN A 183 29.45 15.03 3.20
C ASN A 183 30.63 14.83 2.23
N GLU A 184 30.93 13.60 1.82
CA GLU A 184 32.04 13.30 0.90
C GLU A 184 31.65 13.41 -0.58
N ARG A 185 30.44 12.91 -0.95
CA ARG A 185 30.03 12.81 -2.35
C ARG A 185 29.06 13.91 -2.81
N GLY A 186 28.53 14.73 -1.89
CA GLY A 186 27.59 15.80 -2.21
C GLY A 186 26.24 15.30 -2.76
N LYS A 187 25.92 14.01 -2.54
CA LYS A 187 24.70 13.36 -3.00
C LYS A 187 23.59 13.47 -1.98
N LYS A 188 22.37 13.06 -2.34
CA LYS A 188 21.18 13.10 -1.48
C LYS A 188 21.04 11.81 -0.67
N LEU A 189 20.52 11.94 0.56
CA LEU A 189 20.14 10.80 1.39
C LEU A 189 18.72 10.99 1.89
N TYR A 190 17.86 10.02 1.53
CA TYR A 190 16.50 9.93 2.01
C TYR A 190 16.41 8.76 2.99
N ILE A 191 15.61 8.92 4.05
CA ILE A 191 15.33 7.85 5.00
C ILE A 191 13.86 7.50 4.90
N ARG A 192 13.58 6.24 4.63
CA ARG A 192 12.23 5.72 4.57
C ARG A 192 11.81 5.18 5.93
N THR A 193 10.68 5.65 6.47
CA THR A 193 10.19 5.34 7.82
C THR A 193 9.22 4.16 7.87
N PHE A 194 9.28 3.25 6.91
CA PHE A 194 8.42 2.07 6.92
C PHE A 194 8.76 1.12 8.08
N ALA A 195 7.73 0.46 8.63
CA ALA A 195 7.87 -0.53 9.70
C ALA A 195 6.73 -1.56 9.68
N TYR A 196 7.00 -2.76 10.18
CA TYR A 196 6.00 -3.83 10.30
C TYR A 196 5.23 -3.79 11.62
N SER A 197 5.84 -3.23 12.67
CA SER A 197 5.24 -3.15 13.99
C SER A 197 5.25 -1.72 14.50
N LYS A 198 4.42 -1.47 15.50
CA LYS A 198 4.39 -0.19 16.20
C LYS A 198 5.74 0.16 16.83
N GLU A 199 6.41 -0.82 17.41
CA GLU A 199 7.71 -0.62 18.05
C GLU A 199 8.77 -0.22 17.01
N GLU A 200 8.86 -0.97 15.90
CA GLU A 200 9.76 -0.63 14.80
C GLU A 200 9.45 0.75 14.23
N TYR A 201 8.16 1.09 14.07
CA TYR A 201 7.75 2.41 13.61
C TYR A 201 8.18 3.52 14.58
N ALA A 202 7.98 3.30 15.88
CA ALA A 202 8.42 4.23 16.91
C ALA A 202 9.95 4.42 16.89
N ASN A 203 10.72 3.34 16.77
CA ASN A 203 12.16 3.37 16.67
C ASN A 203 12.62 4.13 15.42
N THR A 204 12.02 3.85 14.27
CA THR A 204 12.38 4.49 12.99
C THR A 204 12.04 5.97 12.99
N VAL A 205 10.90 6.38 13.53
CA VAL A 205 10.53 7.78 13.68
C VAL A 205 11.35 8.46 14.77
N GLY A 206 11.58 7.77 15.90
CA GLY A 206 12.37 8.27 17.02
C GLY A 206 13.84 8.51 16.67
N CYS A 207 14.43 7.68 15.81
CA CYS A 207 15.82 7.82 15.41
C CYS A 207 16.14 9.17 14.75
N ILE A 208 15.11 9.80 14.15
CA ILE A 208 15.28 11.09 13.45
C ILE A 208 15.78 12.19 14.40
N ASN A 209 15.42 12.13 15.67
CA ASN A 209 15.87 13.08 16.68
C ASN A 209 17.35 12.91 17.06
N HIS A 210 17.95 11.78 16.73
CA HIS A 210 19.35 11.44 17.02
C HIS A 210 20.26 11.63 15.80
N ILE A 211 19.70 11.85 14.61
CA ILE A 211 20.46 12.06 13.37
C ILE A 211 21.14 13.43 13.40
N LYS A 212 22.46 13.45 13.24
CA LYS A 212 23.30 14.66 13.30
C LYS A 212 23.29 15.46 12.00
N ASN A 213 23.12 14.78 10.85
CA ASN A 213 23.15 15.45 9.56
C ASN A 213 21.79 16.09 9.23
N ASP A 214 21.78 17.43 9.15
CA ASP A 214 20.55 18.20 8.89
C ASP A 214 20.06 18.12 7.43
N LYS A 215 20.89 17.65 6.51
CA LYS A 215 20.55 17.54 5.08
C LYS A 215 19.82 16.24 4.73
N VAL A 216 19.64 15.36 5.69
CA VAL A 216 18.85 14.14 5.50
C VAL A 216 17.38 14.50 5.28
N ILE A 217 16.76 13.88 4.28
CA ILE A 217 15.35 14.07 3.91
C ILE A 217 14.57 12.83 4.33
N LEU A 218 13.35 13.02 4.80
CA LEU A 218 12.48 11.91 5.15
C LEU A 218 11.63 11.49 3.96
N MET A 219 11.41 10.20 3.82
CA MET A 219 10.43 9.61 2.93
C MET A 219 9.46 8.79 3.78
N MET A 220 8.23 9.28 3.89
CA MET A 220 7.20 8.67 4.73
C MET A 220 6.08 8.14 3.86
N LYS A 221 5.61 6.93 4.14
CA LYS A 221 4.41 6.40 3.49
C LYS A 221 3.20 7.29 3.78
N GLU A 222 2.28 7.37 2.84
CA GLU A 222 1.00 8.08 3.04
C GLU A 222 0.17 7.53 4.21
N THR A 223 0.46 6.30 4.62
CA THR A 223 -0.16 5.58 5.74
C THR A 223 0.92 5.20 6.77
N PRO A 224 0.58 5.06 8.04
CA PRO A 224 1.57 4.78 9.10
C PRO A 224 2.13 3.36 9.07
N HIS A 225 1.55 2.48 8.28
CA HIS A 225 1.98 1.09 8.10
C HIS A 225 2.02 0.76 6.62
N ASP A 226 1.27 -0.23 6.16
CA ASP A 226 1.12 -0.56 4.75
C ASP A 226 -0.07 0.13 4.09
N PHE A 227 -0.12 0.10 2.76
CA PHE A 227 -0.99 0.89 1.91
C PHE A 227 -2.41 0.35 1.81
N PHE A 228 -3.03 0.02 2.92
CA PHE A 228 -4.43 -0.38 2.95
C PHE A 228 -5.35 0.83 2.76
N LEU A 229 -6.38 0.69 1.94
CA LEU A 229 -7.31 1.79 1.64
C LEU A 229 -8.03 2.34 2.87
N THR A 230 -8.17 1.53 3.91
CA THR A 230 -8.83 1.91 5.16
C THR A 230 -7.90 2.55 6.19
N HIS A 231 -6.59 2.59 5.93
CA HIS A 231 -5.64 3.23 6.82
C HIS A 231 -5.68 4.76 6.72
N PRO A 232 -5.33 5.47 7.81
CA PRO A 232 -5.31 6.93 7.83
C PRO A 232 -4.15 7.50 7.05
N ASN A 233 -4.15 8.83 6.96
CA ASN A 233 -2.93 9.58 6.69
C ASN A 233 -1.94 9.37 7.83
N ASP A 234 -0.67 9.17 7.49
CA ASP A 234 0.38 9.06 8.51
C ASP A 234 0.37 10.31 9.41
N PRO A 235 0.20 10.11 10.75
CA PRO A 235 0.03 11.21 11.68
C PRO A 235 1.32 11.98 11.96
N PHE A 236 2.50 11.44 11.61
CA PHE A 236 3.78 12.09 11.85
C PHE A 236 4.25 12.97 10.69
N ILE A 237 3.70 12.80 9.50
CA ILE A 237 3.97 13.70 8.37
C ILE A 237 3.60 15.14 8.76
N GLY A 238 4.58 16.04 8.65
CA GLY A 238 4.46 17.44 9.03
C GLY A 238 4.67 17.75 10.52
N LYS A 239 4.84 16.74 11.39
CA LYS A 239 5.15 16.95 12.80
C LYS A 239 6.65 16.89 13.10
N ILE A 240 7.42 16.28 12.22
CA ILE A 240 8.87 16.14 12.35
C ILE A 240 9.52 17.35 11.66
N ASN A 241 10.48 17.97 12.34
CA ASN A 241 11.17 19.14 11.80
C ASN A 241 12.32 18.74 10.85
N LYS A 242 11.97 18.04 9.77
CA LYS A 242 12.87 17.72 8.64
C LYS A 242 12.11 17.76 7.33
N PRO A 243 12.77 18.12 6.21
CA PRO A 243 12.14 18.03 4.90
C PRO A 243 11.61 16.62 4.65
N THR A 244 10.36 16.52 4.20
CA THR A 244 9.66 15.24 4.06
C THR A 244 9.02 15.13 2.69
N ILE A 245 9.22 13.98 2.01
CA ILE A 245 8.43 13.58 0.85
C ILE A 245 7.48 12.45 1.24
N VAL A 246 6.33 12.39 0.57
CA VAL A 246 5.28 11.39 0.85
C VAL A 246 5.31 10.31 -0.22
N GLU A 247 5.42 9.04 0.20
CA GLU A 247 5.34 7.87 -0.69
C GLU A 247 3.89 7.44 -0.86
N PHE A 248 3.40 7.47 -2.11
CA PHE A 248 2.08 7.00 -2.52
C PHE A 248 2.17 5.62 -3.19
N ASP A 249 1.32 4.70 -2.75
CA ASP A 249 1.15 3.42 -3.45
C ASP A 249 0.12 3.51 -4.58
N THR A 250 0.44 4.26 -5.61
CA THR A 250 -0.34 4.26 -6.85
C THR A 250 -0.25 2.92 -7.59
N GLY A 251 0.73 2.07 -7.26
CA GLY A 251 0.86 0.68 -7.72
C GLY A 251 -0.15 -0.30 -7.12
N ASN A 252 -0.84 0.12 -6.05
CA ASN A 252 -1.95 -0.62 -5.42
C ASN A 252 -1.57 -2.03 -4.95
N GLU A 253 -0.49 -2.15 -4.21
CA GLU A 253 0.09 -3.41 -3.72
C GLU A 253 -0.94 -4.35 -3.07
N TYR A 254 -1.87 -3.80 -2.31
CA TYR A 254 -2.90 -4.54 -1.56
C TYR A 254 -4.29 -4.45 -2.17
N ASN A 255 -4.43 -3.78 -3.31
CA ASN A 255 -5.72 -3.36 -3.83
C ASN A 255 -5.93 -3.78 -5.30
N GLY A 256 -5.21 -4.80 -5.75
CA GLY A 256 -5.37 -5.35 -7.09
C GLY A 256 -4.23 -5.10 -8.07
N GLN A 257 -3.17 -4.40 -7.67
CA GLN A 257 -1.90 -4.24 -8.41
C GLN A 257 -2.05 -3.86 -9.89
N GLY A 258 -3.11 -3.13 -10.25
CA GLY A 258 -3.38 -2.78 -11.65
C GLY A 258 -3.96 -3.90 -12.52
N VAL A 259 -4.09 -5.12 -11.98
CA VAL A 259 -4.76 -6.25 -12.65
C VAL A 259 -6.27 -6.04 -12.74
N ILE A 260 -6.83 -5.36 -11.73
CA ILE A 260 -8.21 -4.88 -11.69
C ILE A 260 -8.26 -3.35 -11.69
N ALA A 261 -9.45 -2.77 -11.80
CA ALA A 261 -9.61 -1.31 -11.87
C ALA A 261 -9.23 -0.64 -10.54
N ASN A 262 -8.24 0.26 -10.60
CA ASN A 262 -7.77 1.10 -9.51
C ASN A 262 -7.90 2.58 -9.91
N THR A 263 -9.11 3.02 -10.27
CA THR A 263 -9.36 4.31 -10.89
C THR A 263 -10.04 5.30 -9.91
N TRP A 264 -9.37 5.63 -8.80
CA TRP A 264 -9.89 6.50 -7.72
C TRP A 264 -9.04 7.75 -7.45
N PRO A 265 -8.99 8.71 -8.38
CA PRO A 265 -8.19 9.92 -8.23
C PRO A 265 -8.56 10.75 -6.99
N GLU A 266 -9.82 10.68 -6.52
CA GLU A 266 -10.30 11.39 -5.32
C GLU A 266 -9.59 10.94 -4.04
N TYR A 267 -9.25 9.66 -3.92
CA TYR A 267 -8.52 9.13 -2.77
C TYR A 267 -7.12 9.74 -2.69
N VAL A 268 -6.40 9.71 -3.80
CA VAL A 268 -5.04 10.24 -3.90
C VAL A 268 -5.03 11.76 -3.71
N THR A 269 -5.95 12.47 -4.38
CA THR A 269 -6.07 13.93 -4.28
C THR A 269 -6.38 14.37 -2.85
N LYS A 270 -7.33 13.71 -2.18
CA LYS A 270 -7.70 14.04 -0.80
C LYS A 270 -6.52 13.91 0.15
N ARG A 271 -5.72 12.84 0.03
CA ARG A 271 -4.53 12.65 0.85
C ARG A 271 -3.46 13.68 0.53
N TRP A 272 -3.16 13.88 -0.76
CA TRP A 272 -2.12 14.79 -1.18
C TRP A 272 -2.43 16.24 -0.79
N THR A 273 -3.66 16.70 -0.99
CA THR A 273 -4.07 18.07 -0.60
C THR A 273 -4.08 18.32 0.91
N ASP A 274 -4.18 17.26 1.72
CA ASP A 274 -3.96 17.34 3.15
C ASP A 274 -2.45 17.43 3.47
N PHE A 275 -1.62 16.58 2.86
CA PHE A 275 -0.19 16.54 3.14
C PHE A 275 0.55 17.81 2.70
N ILE A 276 0.25 18.34 1.53
CA ILE A 276 0.94 19.53 0.99
C ILE A 276 0.75 20.77 1.86
N LYS A 277 -0.30 20.81 2.67
CA LYS A 277 -0.56 21.88 3.64
C LYS A 277 0.22 21.73 4.94
N ARG A 278 0.84 20.58 5.16
CA ARG A 278 1.57 20.30 6.40
C ARG A 278 2.98 20.88 6.36
N PRO A 279 3.53 21.33 7.50
CA PRO A 279 4.89 21.83 7.58
C PRO A 279 5.90 20.80 7.08
N ASN A 280 6.98 21.30 6.46
CA ASN A 280 8.12 20.50 6.00
C ASN A 280 7.82 19.47 4.89
N VAL A 281 6.61 19.36 4.38
CA VAL A 281 6.31 18.55 3.19
C VAL A 281 6.81 19.28 1.96
N ILE A 282 7.80 18.66 1.28
CA ILE A 282 8.48 19.26 0.12
C ILE A 282 8.20 18.52 -1.19
N GLY A 283 7.44 17.43 -1.15
CA GLY A 283 7.13 16.67 -2.35
C GLY A 283 6.49 15.33 -2.10
N TYR A 284 6.37 14.58 -3.19
CA TYR A 284 5.88 13.21 -3.19
C TYR A 284 6.70 12.31 -4.11
N VAL A 285 6.58 11.01 -3.87
CA VAL A 285 6.96 9.95 -4.81
C VAL A 285 5.80 8.98 -4.97
N ALA A 286 5.55 8.55 -6.20
CA ALA A 286 4.45 7.65 -6.54
C ALA A 286 5.00 6.38 -7.20
N ARG A 287 4.53 5.21 -6.78
CA ARG A 287 4.88 3.94 -7.40
C ARG A 287 4.24 3.83 -8.77
N THR A 288 4.99 3.48 -9.80
CA THR A 288 4.52 3.41 -11.19
C THR A 288 4.20 2.01 -11.66
N ASP A 289 4.49 1.02 -10.83
CA ASP A 289 4.24 -0.39 -11.08
C ASP A 289 4.16 -1.18 -9.76
N ARG A 290 3.89 -2.47 -9.88
CA ARG A 290 4.04 -3.44 -8.79
C ARG A 290 4.49 -4.78 -9.37
N TYR A 291 5.78 -4.93 -9.63
CA TYR A 291 6.47 -6.12 -10.13
C TYR A 291 5.94 -6.67 -11.49
N GLY A 292 6.77 -7.46 -12.13
CA GLY A 292 6.44 -8.16 -13.36
C GLY A 292 6.02 -7.22 -14.50
N THR A 293 4.89 -7.50 -15.12
CA THR A 293 4.37 -6.71 -16.26
C THR A 293 3.35 -5.66 -15.87
N THR A 294 3.01 -5.55 -14.60
CA THR A 294 2.05 -4.54 -14.11
C THR A 294 2.67 -3.14 -14.21
N LYS A 295 1.98 -2.24 -14.88
CA LYS A 295 2.39 -0.84 -15.05
C LYS A 295 1.19 0.09 -14.99
N LEU A 296 1.41 1.32 -14.53
CA LEU A 296 0.38 2.35 -14.55
C LEU A 296 0.39 3.13 -15.85
N VAL A 297 1.57 3.58 -16.30
CA VAL A 297 1.72 4.39 -17.51
C VAL A 297 1.15 3.67 -18.73
N GLY A 298 0.20 4.29 -19.40
CA GLY A 298 -0.53 3.74 -20.53
C GLY A 298 -1.76 2.91 -20.17
N SER A 299 -2.00 2.62 -18.87
CA SER A 299 -3.20 1.90 -18.40
C SER A 299 -4.30 2.87 -17.93
N ALA A 300 -5.51 2.35 -17.66
CA ALA A 300 -6.59 3.13 -17.06
C ALA A 300 -6.22 3.65 -15.66
N ASN A 301 -5.40 2.90 -14.92
CA ASN A 301 -4.98 3.23 -13.56
C ASN A 301 -3.95 4.39 -13.51
N GLU A 302 -3.42 4.82 -14.65
CA GLU A 302 -2.57 6.03 -14.78
C GLU A 302 -3.28 7.29 -14.28
N ILE A 303 -4.61 7.29 -14.20
CA ILE A 303 -5.38 8.40 -13.62
C ILE A 303 -4.93 8.77 -12.20
N LEU A 304 -4.34 7.85 -11.44
CA LEU A 304 -3.78 8.11 -10.11
C LEU A 304 -2.54 9.02 -10.18
N LEU A 305 -1.65 8.75 -11.13
CA LEU A 305 -0.48 9.61 -11.40
C LEU A 305 -0.92 10.98 -11.92
N TYR A 306 -1.94 10.99 -12.79
CA TYR A 306 -2.57 12.21 -13.28
C TYR A 306 -3.15 13.05 -12.14
N ALA A 307 -3.82 12.41 -11.19
CA ALA A 307 -4.38 13.06 -10.01
C ALA A 307 -3.31 13.75 -9.15
N LEU A 308 -2.18 13.10 -8.88
CA LEU A 308 -1.05 13.71 -8.16
C LEU A 308 -0.50 14.93 -8.90
N LYS A 309 -0.28 14.82 -10.19
CA LYS A 309 0.15 15.96 -11.01
C LYS A 309 -0.83 17.12 -10.90
N ARG A 310 -2.11 16.88 -11.16
CA ARG A 310 -3.12 17.94 -11.23
C ARG A 310 -3.43 18.58 -9.88
N SER A 311 -3.48 17.76 -8.80
CA SER A 311 -3.67 18.27 -7.44
C SER A 311 -2.45 19.01 -6.90
N THR A 312 -1.27 18.74 -7.43
CA THR A 312 -0.06 19.54 -7.16
C THR A 312 -0.13 20.89 -7.86
N GLU A 313 -0.59 20.92 -9.12
CA GLU A 313 -0.76 22.16 -9.89
C GLU A 313 -1.94 23.00 -9.38
N ASN A 314 -2.99 22.36 -8.91
CA ASN A 314 -4.19 22.99 -8.35
C ASN A 314 -4.75 22.18 -7.18
N PRO A 315 -4.38 22.48 -5.92
CA PRO A 315 -4.84 21.75 -4.75
C PRO A 315 -6.36 21.78 -4.51
N GLU A 316 -7.06 22.71 -5.13
CA GLU A 316 -8.52 22.85 -5.02
C GLU A 316 -9.27 22.17 -6.20
N ILE A 317 -8.55 21.38 -7.03
CA ILE A 317 -9.20 20.70 -8.16
C ILE A 317 -10.23 19.69 -7.66
N LEU A 318 -11.43 19.75 -8.23
CA LEU A 318 -12.49 18.81 -7.88
C LEU A 318 -12.23 17.44 -8.52
N PRO A 319 -12.50 16.33 -7.83
CA PRO A 319 -12.32 14.98 -8.37
C PRO A 319 -13.05 14.74 -9.70
N ASP A 320 -14.27 15.25 -9.84
CA ASP A 320 -15.04 15.13 -11.08
C ASP A 320 -14.32 15.73 -12.29
N ARG A 321 -13.63 16.85 -12.08
CA ARG A 321 -12.83 17.48 -13.13
C ARG A 321 -11.62 16.63 -13.53
N LEU A 322 -11.02 15.93 -12.57
CA LEU A 322 -9.92 14.99 -12.88
C LEU A 322 -10.37 13.87 -13.82
N TYR A 323 -11.53 13.28 -13.55
CA TYR A 323 -12.13 12.30 -14.45
C TYR A 323 -12.40 12.89 -15.83
N ASP A 324 -13.05 14.07 -15.89
CA ASP A 324 -13.42 14.71 -17.14
C ASP A 324 -12.19 15.02 -18.01
N GLU A 325 -11.17 15.61 -17.42
CA GLU A 325 -9.93 15.96 -18.12
C GLU A 325 -9.19 14.71 -18.59
N TYR A 326 -8.95 13.73 -17.71
CA TYR A 326 -8.21 12.51 -18.03
C TYR A 326 -8.92 11.68 -19.10
N ILE A 327 -10.19 11.37 -18.88
CA ILE A 327 -10.97 10.51 -19.77
C ILE A 327 -11.15 11.16 -21.13
N SER A 328 -11.49 12.46 -21.18
CA SER A 328 -11.63 13.17 -22.46
C SER A 328 -10.34 13.19 -23.26
N THR A 329 -9.20 13.29 -22.59
CA THR A 329 -7.88 13.31 -23.24
C THR A 329 -7.46 11.93 -23.69
N ARG A 330 -7.66 10.90 -22.86
CA ARG A 330 -7.17 9.53 -23.12
C ARG A 330 -8.12 8.72 -24.02
N TYR A 331 -9.41 8.86 -23.83
CA TYR A 331 -10.45 8.05 -24.47
C TYR A 331 -11.41 8.83 -25.37
N GLY A 332 -11.31 10.15 -25.36
CA GLY A 332 -12.16 11.03 -26.16
C GLY A 332 -13.47 11.42 -25.45
N LYS A 333 -13.99 12.59 -25.86
CA LYS A 333 -15.17 13.20 -25.21
C LYS A 333 -16.45 12.37 -25.35
N LYS A 334 -16.57 11.57 -26.42
CA LYS A 334 -17.78 10.73 -26.63
C LYS A 334 -17.90 9.62 -25.59
N ALA A 335 -16.76 9.05 -25.17
CA ALA A 335 -16.72 7.98 -24.19
C ALA A 335 -16.73 8.48 -22.72
N LEU A 336 -16.74 9.81 -22.50
CA LEU A 336 -16.60 10.42 -21.16
C LEU A 336 -17.60 9.83 -20.17
N GLU A 337 -18.89 9.92 -20.42
CA GLU A 337 -19.90 9.53 -19.43
C GLU A 337 -19.85 8.06 -19.06
N PRO A 338 -19.87 7.09 -19.98
CA PRO A 338 -19.84 5.69 -19.60
C PRO A 338 -18.50 5.29 -18.92
N VAL A 339 -17.36 5.77 -19.41
CA VAL A 339 -16.06 5.46 -18.78
C VAL A 339 -15.94 6.09 -17.39
N LYS A 340 -16.39 7.34 -17.22
CA LYS A 340 -16.42 8.01 -15.92
C LYS A 340 -17.30 7.28 -14.92
N ASN A 341 -18.47 6.82 -15.34
CA ASN A 341 -19.39 6.06 -14.48
C ASN A 341 -18.76 4.74 -14.01
N ALA A 342 -18.03 4.05 -14.87
CA ALA A 342 -17.28 2.85 -14.51
C ALA A 342 -16.12 3.17 -13.53
N PHE A 343 -15.31 4.16 -13.84
CA PHE A 343 -14.13 4.54 -13.05
C PHE A 343 -14.51 4.95 -11.62
N LYS A 344 -15.57 5.72 -11.45
CA LYS A 344 -16.05 6.18 -10.13
C LYS A 344 -16.48 5.06 -9.19
N LYS A 345 -16.79 3.88 -9.72
CA LYS A 345 -17.20 2.72 -8.93
C LYS A 345 -16.01 1.90 -8.40
N ALA A 346 -14.82 2.04 -8.99
CA ALA A 346 -13.66 1.17 -8.74
C ALA A 346 -13.26 1.11 -7.25
N TYR A 347 -13.19 2.25 -6.56
CA TYR A 347 -12.85 2.32 -5.13
C TYR A 347 -13.82 1.49 -4.28
N ASP A 348 -15.10 1.71 -4.46
CA ASP A 348 -16.14 1.00 -3.71
C ASP A 348 -16.22 -0.49 -4.05
N ILE A 349 -15.92 -0.86 -5.30
CA ILE A 349 -15.83 -2.27 -5.71
C ILE A 349 -14.70 -2.96 -4.97
N VAL A 350 -13.50 -2.40 -5.00
CA VAL A 350 -12.32 -3.00 -4.35
C VAL A 350 -12.52 -3.07 -2.84
N LEU A 351 -12.99 -1.99 -2.22
CA LEU A 351 -13.25 -1.95 -0.78
C LEU A 351 -14.36 -2.94 -0.35
N SER A 352 -15.35 -3.18 -1.19
CA SER A 352 -16.41 -4.15 -0.89
C SER A 352 -16.03 -5.59 -1.23
N SER A 353 -15.04 -5.80 -2.09
CA SER A 353 -14.58 -7.14 -2.50
C SER A 353 -13.42 -7.62 -1.62
N MET A 354 -12.28 -6.94 -1.69
CA MET A 354 -11.02 -7.37 -1.07
C MET A 354 -10.93 -7.04 0.43
N TYR A 355 -11.88 -6.29 0.98
CA TYR A 355 -11.96 -5.98 2.40
C TYR A 355 -13.22 -6.58 3.00
N ILE A 356 -13.16 -6.97 4.26
CA ILE A 356 -14.30 -7.44 5.04
C ILE A 356 -14.54 -6.43 6.15
N LEU A 357 -15.59 -5.65 6.00
CA LEU A 357 -15.95 -4.58 6.93
C LEU A 357 -14.76 -3.65 7.26
N GLY A 358 -13.93 -3.34 6.26
CA GLY A 358 -12.78 -2.47 6.37
C GLY A 358 -11.43 -3.16 6.65
N THR A 359 -11.43 -4.46 6.90
CA THR A 359 -10.21 -5.26 7.09
C THR A 359 -9.83 -5.95 5.79
N ASN A 360 -8.59 -5.80 5.33
CA ASN A 360 -8.13 -6.42 4.10
C ASN A 360 -8.15 -7.95 4.21
N ALA A 361 -8.76 -8.62 3.24
CA ALA A 361 -8.89 -10.07 3.15
C ALA A 361 -7.93 -10.69 2.13
N ALA A 362 -6.85 -9.99 1.84
CA ALA A 362 -5.89 -10.37 0.84
C ALA A 362 -4.45 -10.25 1.35
N LYS A 363 -3.57 -11.08 0.82
CA LYS A 363 -2.13 -10.95 0.97
C LYS A 363 -1.57 -10.39 -0.34
N HIS A 364 -1.01 -9.19 -0.30
CA HIS A 364 -0.51 -8.52 -1.52
C HIS A 364 -1.48 -8.66 -2.71
N SER A 365 -2.76 -8.44 -2.46
CA SER A 365 -3.89 -8.64 -3.38
C SER A 365 -4.33 -10.09 -3.62
N SER A 366 -3.57 -11.10 -3.25
CA SER A 366 -4.00 -12.51 -3.34
C SER A 366 -5.02 -12.85 -2.25
N MET A 367 -6.04 -13.62 -2.59
CA MET A 367 -7.06 -14.07 -1.63
C MET A 367 -6.44 -14.89 -0.49
N ASP A 368 -6.71 -14.48 0.75
CA ASP A 368 -6.25 -15.18 1.94
C ASP A 368 -7.31 -15.15 3.05
N TYR A 369 -8.11 -16.21 3.15
CA TYR A 369 -9.13 -16.40 4.19
C TYR A 369 -8.68 -17.36 5.30
N ASP A 370 -7.57 -18.08 5.11
CA ASP A 370 -7.09 -19.04 6.09
C ASP A 370 -6.28 -18.33 7.19
N PRO A 371 -6.81 -18.23 8.43
CA PRO A 371 -6.13 -17.59 9.53
C PRO A 371 -4.86 -18.33 9.97
N TYR A 372 -4.67 -19.55 9.50
CA TYR A 372 -3.54 -20.41 9.85
C TYR A 372 -2.51 -20.52 8.73
N SER A 373 -2.73 -19.88 7.57
CA SER A 373 -1.67 -19.76 6.59
C SER A 373 -0.51 -18.97 7.21
N SER A 374 0.68 -19.07 6.78
CA SER A 374 1.94 -18.76 7.46
C SER A 374 1.95 -17.52 8.40
N SER A 375 2.65 -17.61 9.53
CA SER A 375 2.76 -16.53 10.53
C SER A 375 3.34 -15.22 9.98
N TYR A 376 4.21 -15.29 8.98
CA TYR A 376 4.79 -14.11 8.32
C TYR A 376 3.71 -13.26 7.68
N ASP A 377 2.79 -13.89 7.00
CA ASP A 377 1.73 -13.19 6.27
C ASP A 377 0.71 -12.54 7.17
N ARG A 378 0.66 -12.95 8.43
CA ARG A 378 -0.18 -12.30 9.44
C ARG A 378 0.23 -10.87 9.71
N HIS A 379 1.50 -10.59 9.71
CA HIS A 379 2.01 -9.27 10.03
C HIS A 379 1.91 -8.30 8.84
N VAL A 380 1.98 -8.81 7.63
CA VAL A 380 2.05 -7.98 6.43
C VAL A 380 0.67 -7.66 5.85
N SER A 381 -0.23 -8.62 5.80
CA SER A 381 -1.49 -8.45 5.06
C SER A 381 -2.65 -7.85 5.85
N GLY A 382 -2.48 -7.57 7.13
CA GLY A 382 -3.57 -7.06 7.96
C GLY A 382 -4.80 -7.93 7.79
N ARG A 383 -4.68 -9.22 8.02
CA ARG A 383 -5.70 -10.22 7.73
C ARG A 383 -7.06 -9.81 8.17
N TRP A 384 -8.03 -10.14 7.35
CA TRP A 384 -9.44 -9.94 7.60
C TRP A 384 -9.94 -10.48 8.96
N LEU A 385 -9.21 -11.43 9.57
CA LEU A 385 -9.52 -11.98 10.90
C LEU A 385 -8.96 -11.16 12.04
N GLU A 386 -7.97 -10.36 11.75
CA GLU A 386 -7.34 -9.47 12.71
C GLU A 386 -7.76 -8.06 12.30
N PRO A 387 -8.05 -7.16 13.24
CA PRO A 387 -8.16 -5.75 12.88
C PRO A 387 -6.98 -5.39 11.99
N PRO A 388 -7.08 -4.47 11.02
CA PRO A 388 -6.02 -4.18 10.06
C PRO A 388 -4.78 -3.64 10.78
N VAL A 389 -4.16 -4.45 11.65
CA VAL A 389 -3.23 -3.89 12.57
C VAL A 389 -2.26 -4.89 13.09
N VAL A 390 -1.21 -5.00 12.41
CA VAL A 390 0.04 -5.50 12.97
C VAL A 390 0.39 -4.80 14.29
N PHE A 391 -0.04 -3.56 14.47
CA PHE A 391 0.19 -2.76 15.67
C PHE A 391 -0.65 -3.13 16.90
N VAL A 392 -1.66 -3.94 16.74
CA VAL A 392 -2.51 -4.44 17.85
C VAL A 392 -1.78 -5.49 18.67
N GLU A 393 -0.74 -6.08 18.14
CA GLU A 393 -0.03 -7.22 18.71
C GLU A 393 0.57 -6.94 20.10
N HIS A 394 0.94 -5.70 20.38
CA HIS A 394 1.65 -5.32 21.61
C HIS A 394 0.95 -4.28 22.49
N GLY A 395 -0.22 -3.85 22.14
CA GLY A 395 -0.90 -2.80 22.91
C GLY A 395 -2.38 -2.75 22.60
N ILE A 396 -2.94 -3.90 22.50
CA ILE A 396 -4.23 -4.24 21.91
C ILE A 396 -5.30 -3.17 22.14
N ASN A 397 -5.57 -2.77 23.37
CA ASN A 397 -6.73 -1.91 23.64
C ASN A 397 -6.56 -0.47 23.12
N LYS A 398 -5.39 0.13 23.30
CA LYS A 398 -5.14 1.51 22.86
C LYS A 398 -5.00 1.63 21.36
N GLU A 399 -4.26 0.72 20.77
CA GLU A 399 -4.05 0.69 19.32
C GLU A 399 -5.34 0.42 18.57
N PHE A 400 -6.14 -0.49 19.08
CA PHE A 400 -7.42 -0.81 18.47
C PHE A 400 -8.37 0.37 18.44
N HIS A 401 -8.50 1.12 19.52
CA HIS A 401 -9.35 2.31 19.53
C HIS A 401 -8.87 3.36 18.53
N TYR A 402 -7.58 3.55 18.42
CA TYR A 402 -6.98 4.42 17.41
C TYR A 402 -7.36 3.98 16.00
N TRP A 403 -7.17 2.70 15.67
CA TRP A 403 -7.47 2.15 14.35
C TRP A 403 -8.96 2.11 14.03
N LYS A 404 -9.79 1.84 15.01
CA LYS A 404 -11.23 1.90 14.89
C LYS A 404 -11.71 3.27 14.43
N ASP A 405 -11.25 4.32 15.08
CA ASP A 405 -11.63 5.69 14.72
C ASP A 405 -11.18 6.04 13.30
N ILE A 406 -10.06 5.55 12.89
CA ILE A 406 -9.46 5.72 11.59
C ILE A 406 -10.20 4.97 10.50
N ILE A 407 -10.48 3.69 10.71
CA ILE A 407 -11.31 2.89 9.79
C ILE A 407 -12.67 3.55 9.63
N ASN A 408 -13.30 3.94 10.74
CA ASN A 408 -14.57 4.65 10.70
C ASN A 408 -14.48 6.01 10.00
N HIS A 409 -13.35 6.69 10.08
CA HIS A 409 -13.17 7.99 9.42
C HIS A 409 -12.99 7.86 7.90
N ILE A 410 -12.25 6.85 7.45
CA ILE A 410 -11.92 6.64 6.04
C ILE A 410 -12.95 5.78 5.33
N ALA A 411 -13.50 4.78 6.01
CA ALA A 411 -14.49 3.87 5.44
C ALA A 411 -15.67 4.65 4.83
N PRO A 412 -16.21 4.22 3.69
CA PRO A 412 -17.41 4.79 3.13
C PRO A 412 -18.55 4.87 4.15
N ALA A 413 -19.39 5.91 4.05
CA ALA A 413 -20.46 6.19 5.02
C ALA A 413 -21.37 4.98 5.29
N ARG A 414 -21.61 4.14 4.27
CA ARG A 414 -22.41 2.91 4.41
C ARG A 414 -21.83 1.89 5.38
N PHE A 415 -20.49 1.86 5.56
CA PHE A 415 -19.82 0.96 6.51
C PHE A 415 -19.74 1.54 7.91
N LYS A 416 -19.56 2.86 8.05
CA LYS A 416 -19.47 3.54 9.35
C LYS A 416 -20.63 3.19 10.28
N THR A 417 -21.85 3.18 9.74
CA THR A 417 -23.04 2.85 10.53
C THR A 417 -23.04 1.39 11.01
N LYS A 418 -22.49 0.47 10.22
CA LYS A 418 -22.39 -0.95 10.57
C LYS A 418 -21.42 -1.18 11.71
N TYR A 419 -20.24 -0.58 11.65
CA TYR A 419 -19.25 -0.69 12.72
C TYR A 419 -19.79 -0.16 14.06
N SER A 420 -20.38 1.03 14.06
CA SER A 420 -20.93 1.61 15.28
C SER A 420 -22.09 0.82 15.86
N ARG A 421 -22.91 0.16 15.04
CA ARG A 421 -24.02 -0.67 15.51
C ARG A 421 -23.58 -1.99 16.14
N LEU A 422 -22.55 -2.61 15.57
CA LEU A 422 -22.15 -3.94 16.00
C LEU A 422 -21.22 -3.90 17.20
N GLY A 423 -20.42 -2.84 17.38
CA GLY A 423 -19.36 -2.77 18.38
C GLY A 423 -18.38 -3.95 18.32
N LEU A 424 -18.33 -4.62 17.16
CA LEU A 424 -17.62 -5.90 16.98
C LEU A 424 -16.14 -5.75 17.19
N GLU A 425 -15.58 -4.68 16.65
CA GLU A 425 -14.17 -4.38 16.75
C GLU A 425 -13.73 -4.24 18.21
N ALA A 426 -14.52 -3.50 19.00
CA ALA A 426 -14.25 -3.34 20.42
C ALA A 426 -14.30 -4.67 21.15
N ARG A 427 -15.32 -5.49 20.88
CA ARG A 427 -15.47 -6.81 21.49
C ARG A 427 -14.31 -7.73 21.15
N TYR A 428 -13.91 -7.80 19.90
CA TYR A 428 -12.82 -8.66 19.47
C TYR A 428 -11.50 -8.35 20.16
N VAL A 429 -11.19 -7.09 20.27
CA VAL A 429 -9.90 -6.66 20.81
C VAL A 429 -9.89 -6.59 22.30
N ILE A 430 -10.92 -6.00 22.91
CA ILE A 430 -10.96 -5.76 24.36
C ILE A 430 -11.23 -7.04 25.13
N GLU A 431 -12.18 -7.86 24.67
CA GLU A 431 -12.60 -9.05 25.40
C GLU A 431 -11.72 -10.27 25.16
N GLN A 432 -11.19 -10.40 23.95
CA GLN A 432 -10.66 -11.67 23.46
C GLN A 432 -9.17 -11.67 23.18
N ASN A 433 -8.54 -10.51 23.15
CA ASN A 433 -7.09 -10.46 23.03
C ASN A 433 -6.56 -11.30 21.85
N TRP A 434 -7.01 -11.05 20.60
CA TRP A 434 -6.74 -11.85 19.39
C TRP A 434 -7.75 -12.92 19.04
N VAL A 435 -8.95 -12.79 19.45
CA VAL A 435 -9.97 -13.68 18.89
C VAL A 435 -10.28 -13.23 17.47
N THR A 436 -10.25 -14.20 16.59
CA THR A 436 -10.69 -13.95 15.22
C THR A 436 -12.17 -13.59 15.21
N PRO A 437 -12.60 -12.65 14.37
CA PRO A 437 -14.01 -12.33 14.17
C PRO A 437 -14.90 -13.56 13.95
N VAL A 438 -14.34 -14.59 13.35
CA VAL A 438 -15.04 -15.86 13.09
C VAL A 438 -15.57 -16.53 14.35
N GLU A 439 -14.84 -16.49 15.46
CA GLU A 439 -15.27 -17.13 16.70
C GLU A 439 -16.42 -16.39 17.39
N LEU A 440 -16.47 -15.07 17.20
CA LEU A 440 -17.55 -14.22 17.72
C LEU A 440 -18.68 -14.00 16.70
N MET A 441 -18.52 -14.48 15.48
CA MET A 441 -19.46 -14.27 14.39
C MET A 441 -20.81 -14.91 14.67
N ASP A 442 -21.86 -14.19 14.40
CA ASP A 442 -23.25 -14.62 14.39
C ASP A 442 -23.92 -14.36 13.03
N SER A 443 -25.21 -14.70 12.94
CA SER A 443 -25.99 -14.51 11.72
C SER A 443 -26.09 -13.03 11.30
N LEU A 444 -26.11 -12.12 12.25
CA LEU A 444 -26.16 -10.67 11.97
C LEU A 444 -24.85 -10.19 11.35
N TYR A 445 -23.72 -10.62 11.91
CA TYR A 445 -22.41 -10.30 11.35
C TYR A 445 -22.24 -10.83 9.92
N LEU A 446 -22.64 -12.11 9.70
CA LEU A 446 -22.64 -12.72 8.37
C LEU A 446 -23.50 -11.92 7.40
N SER A 447 -24.69 -11.48 7.82
CA SER A 447 -25.58 -10.68 6.96
C SER A 447 -24.94 -9.39 6.47
N TYR A 448 -24.12 -8.73 7.31
CA TYR A 448 -23.37 -7.52 6.90
C TYR A 448 -22.26 -7.84 5.92
N ILE A 449 -21.50 -8.92 6.13
CA ILE A 449 -20.47 -9.37 5.17
C ILE A 449 -21.11 -9.65 3.82
N ILE A 450 -22.16 -10.46 3.78
CA ILE A 450 -22.85 -10.82 2.52
C ILE A 450 -23.42 -9.57 1.83
N THR A 451 -24.01 -8.66 2.58
CA THR A 451 -24.57 -7.42 2.02
C THR A 451 -23.46 -6.55 1.41
N GLU A 452 -22.32 -6.44 2.07
CA GLU A 452 -21.16 -5.73 1.55
C GLU A 452 -20.64 -6.36 0.25
N LYS A 453 -20.45 -7.68 0.25
CA LYS A 453 -19.95 -8.38 -0.93
C LYS A 453 -20.90 -8.29 -2.12
N ARG A 454 -22.19 -8.47 -1.91
CA ARG A 454 -23.22 -8.32 -2.94
C ARG A 454 -23.28 -6.89 -3.49
N TYR A 455 -23.09 -5.90 -2.65
CA TYR A 455 -22.98 -4.52 -3.11
C TYR A 455 -21.77 -4.33 -4.04
N GLY A 456 -20.60 -4.89 -3.69
CA GLY A 456 -19.43 -4.89 -4.56
C GLY A 456 -19.69 -5.55 -5.91
N VAL A 457 -20.37 -6.71 -5.92
CA VAL A 457 -20.75 -7.42 -7.15
C VAL A 457 -21.71 -6.57 -8.01
N SER A 458 -22.72 -5.93 -7.39
CA SER A 458 -23.64 -5.05 -8.13
C SER A 458 -22.90 -3.92 -8.83
N LEU A 459 -22.05 -3.20 -8.08
CA LEU A 459 -21.27 -2.11 -8.65
C LEU A 459 -20.31 -2.57 -9.75
N ALA A 460 -19.68 -3.74 -9.58
CA ALA A 460 -18.74 -4.27 -10.55
C ALA A 460 -19.43 -4.66 -11.87
N ASN A 461 -20.61 -5.27 -11.79
CA ASN A 461 -21.44 -5.59 -12.97
C ASN A 461 -21.95 -4.30 -13.66
N GLU A 462 -22.36 -3.30 -12.89
CA GLU A 462 -22.74 -1.99 -13.43
C GLU A 462 -21.57 -1.30 -14.15
N ALA A 463 -20.37 -1.34 -13.53
CA ALA A 463 -19.16 -0.74 -14.13
C ALA A 463 -18.78 -1.46 -15.44
N LEU A 464 -18.87 -2.80 -15.48
CA LEU A 464 -18.64 -3.57 -16.70
C LEU A 464 -19.66 -3.20 -17.78
N ALA A 465 -20.96 -3.11 -17.45
CA ALA A 465 -21.99 -2.68 -18.37
C ALA A 465 -21.79 -1.24 -18.88
N ASP A 466 -21.25 -0.35 -18.03
CA ASP A 466 -20.86 1.00 -18.46
C ASP A 466 -19.78 0.95 -19.54
N ILE A 467 -18.77 0.09 -19.38
CA ILE A 467 -17.73 -0.10 -20.40
C ILE A 467 -18.28 -0.73 -21.68
N GLU A 468 -19.18 -1.71 -21.57
CA GLU A 468 -19.84 -2.32 -22.73
C GLU A 468 -20.63 -1.28 -23.53
N ARG A 469 -21.30 -0.33 -22.88
CA ARG A 469 -21.97 0.80 -23.54
C ARG A 469 -21.00 1.76 -24.25
N ALA A 470 -19.75 1.80 -23.83
CA ALA A 470 -18.73 2.62 -24.46
C ALA A 470 -18.09 2.00 -25.72
N LYS A 471 -18.46 0.75 -26.09
CA LYS A 471 -17.81 -0.02 -27.17
C LYS A 471 -17.64 0.74 -28.46
N ASP A 472 -18.70 1.34 -28.97
CA ASP A 472 -18.68 2.07 -30.25
C ASP A 472 -18.18 3.53 -30.11
N LEU A 473 -17.84 3.95 -28.89
CA LEU A 473 -17.35 5.29 -28.56
C LEU A 473 -15.83 5.31 -28.33
N LEU A 474 -15.21 4.14 -28.23
CA LEU A 474 -13.79 3.92 -27.98
C LEU A 474 -13.09 3.38 -29.22
N THR A 475 -11.77 3.47 -29.25
CA THR A 475 -10.99 2.68 -30.22
C THR A 475 -11.09 1.19 -29.85
N PRO A 476 -10.95 0.25 -30.81
CA PRO A 476 -10.97 -1.18 -30.50
C PRO A 476 -9.97 -1.58 -29.42
N SER A 477 -8.76 -1.02 -29.41
CA SER A 477 -7.74 -1.30 -28.39
C SER A 477 -8.14 -0.77 -27.02
N ASP A 478 -8.62 0.48 -26.94
CA ASP A 478 -9.03 1.07 -25.66
C ASP A 478 -10.24 0.34 -25.06
N TYR A 479 -11.18 -0.07 -25.93
CA TYR A 479 -12.32 -0.87 -25.48
C TYR A 479 -11.87 -2.22 -24.92
N ASP A 480 -11.00 -2.92 -25.64
CA ASP A 480 -10.50 -4.23 -25.22
C ASP A 480 -9.75 -4.15 -23.89
N ASP A 481 -8.87 -3.17 -23.73
CA ASP A 481 -8.14 -2.93 -22.46
C ASP A 481 -9.07 -2.64 -21.29
N LEU A 482 -10.05 -1.75 -21.47
CA LEU A 482 -11.03 -1.40 -20.43
C LEU A 482 -11.97 -2.58 -20.13
N TYR A 483 -12.45 -3.27 -21.17
CA TYR A 483 -13.33 -4.43 -21.00
C TYR A 483 -12.64 -5.52 -20.18
N ARG A 484 -11.41 -5.90 -20.51
CA ARG A 484 -10.63 -6.89 -19.76
C ARG A 484 -10.38 -6.46 -18.32
N LEU A 485 -10.04 -5.20 -18.10
CA LEU A 485 -9.81 -4.65 -16.77
C LEU A 485 -11.07 -4.76 -15.90
N PHE A 486 -12.23 -4.29 -16.41
CA PHE A 486 -13.48 -4.32 -15.67
C PHE A 486 -14.10 -5.72 -15.58
N LYS A 487 -13.85 -6.59 -16.55
CA LYS A 487 -14.23 -7.99 -16.49
C LYS A 487 -13.48 -8.72 -15.37
N ARG A 488 -12.15 -8.53 -15.25
CA ARG A 488 -11.37 -9.07 -14.12
C ARG A 488 -11.87 -8.50 -12.79
N THR A 489 -12.21 -7.23 -12.75
CA THR A 489 -12.77 -6.57 -11.56
C THR A 489 -14.10 -7.22 -11.15
N ALA A 490 -14.99 -7.48 -12.09
CA ALA A 490 -16.28 -8.12 -11.83
C ALA A 490 -16.11 -9.57 -11.33
N LEU A 491 -15.24 -10.35 -11.97
CA LEU A 491 -14.95 -11.73 -11.56
C LEU A 491 -14.29 -11.77 -10.16
N THR A 492 -13.39 -10.85 -9.85
CA THR A 492 -12.82 -10.73 -8.51
C THR A 492 -13.92 -10.47 -7.48
N ALA A 493 -14.80 -9.51 -7.72
CA ALA A 493 -15.91 -9.21 -6.79
C ALA A 493 -16.83 -10.42 -6.58
N GLN A 494 -17.18 -11.12 -7.65
CA GLN A 494 -18.00 -12.33 -7.58
C GLN A 494 -17.32 -13.47 -6.83
N LEU A 495 -16.01 -13.67 -7.03
CA LEU A 495 -15.24 -14.68 -6.33
C LEU A 495 -15.19 -14.41 -4.82
N TYR A 496 -14.89 -13.17 -4.43
CA TYR A 496 -14.86 -12.77 -3.02
C TYR A 496 -16.25 -12.87 -2.37
N GLU A 497 -17.33 -12.57 -3.09
CA GLU A 497 -18.71 -12.78 -2.58
C GLU A 497 -18.99 -14.25 -2.34
N ALA A 498 -18.68 -15.11 -3.32
CA ALA A 498 -18.95 -16.53 -3.22
C ALA A 498 -18.13 -17.19 -2.10
N VAL A 499 -16.82 -16.90 -2.04
CA VAL A 499 -15.92 -17.44 -1.00
C VAL A 499 -16.32 -16.93 0.39
N SER A 500 -16.59 -15.62 0.56
CA SER A 500 -17.00 -15.07 1.86
C SER A 500 -18.31 -15.70 2.35
N THR A 501 -19.28 -15.85 1.47
CA THR A 501 -20.58 -16.45 1.80
C THR A 501 -20.42 -17.92 2.22
N ALA A 502 -19.65 -18.70 1.46
CA ALA A 502 -19.42 -20.10 1.76
C ALA A 502 -18.59 -20.28 3.05
N TYR A 503 -17.47 -19.55 3.16
CA TYR A 503 -16.54 -19.70 4.27
C TYR A 503 -17.14 -19.28 5.61
N PHE A 504 -17.66 -18.07 5.70
CA PHE A 504 -18.26 -17.56 6.93
C PHE A 504 -19.59 -18.24 7.26
N GLY A 505 -20.38 -18.57 6.23
CA GLY A 505 -21.60 -19.36 6.41
C GLY A 505 -21.32 -20.72 7.02
N PHE A 506 -20.31 -21.43 6.52
CA PHE A 506 -19.92 -22.72 7.07
C PHE A 506 -19.38 -22.61 8.51
N ARG A 507 -18.62 -21.57 8.84
CA ARG A 507 -18.13 -21.35 10.21
C ARG A 507 -19.29 -21.17 11.19
N ILE A 508 -20.36 -20.45 10.81
CA ILE A 508 -21.58 -20.32 11.62
C ILE A 508 -22.33 -21.66 11.69
N TYR A 509 -22.43 -22.36 10.58
CA TYR A 509 -23.05 -23.69 10.54
C TYR A 509 -22.38 -24.67 11.51
N ALA A 510 -21.04 -24.67 11.55
CA ALA A 510 -20.23 -25.53 12.40
C ALA A 510 -20.31 -25.19 13.90
N LYS A 511 -20.69 -23.97 14.28
CA LYS A 511 -20.92 -23.61 15.69
C LYS A 511 -22.08 -24.35 16.34
N GLY A 512 -23.02 -24.88 15.58
CA GLY A 512 -24.13 -25.65 16.06
C GLY A 512 -25.52 -25.10 15.70
N LYS A 513 -26.56 -25.85 16.07
CA LYS A 513 -27.93 -25.54 15.66
C LYS A 513 -28.44 -24.17 16.12
N SER A 514 -28.05 -23.73 17.31
CA SER A 514 -28.48 -22.46 17.89
C SER A 514 -27.98 -21.22 17.15
N TYR A 515 -26.92 -21.36 16.33
CA TYR A 515 -26.37 -20.28 15.54
C TYR A 515 -26.89 -20.25 14.10
N ARG A 516 -27.62 -21.30 13.69
CA ARG A 516 -28.14 -21.43 12.32
C ARG A 516 -29.46 -20.68 12.19
N TYR A 517 -29.61 -20.04 11.04
CA TYR A 517 -30.87 -19.43 10.63
C TYR A 517 -31.43 -20.16 9.43
N GLU A 518 -32.68 -19.87 9.12
CA GLU A 518 -33.37 -20.43 7.97
C GLU A 518 -32.57 -20.15 6.67
N ASN A 519 -32.47 -21.15 5.82
CA ASN A 519 -31.78 -21.10 4.53
C ASN A 519 -30.25 -20.94 4.60
N LEU A 520 -29.59 -20.97 5.77
CA LEU A 520 -28.12 -20.89 5.85
C LEU A 520 -27.42 -21.96 5.03
N GLU A 521 -27.90 -23.21 5.12
CA GLU A 521 -27.33 -24.34 4.37
C GLU A 521 -27.47 -24.18 2.86
N GLU A 522 -28.61 -23.75 2.39
CA GLU A 522 -28.87 -23.47 0.98
C GLU A 522 -28.00 -22.34 0.47
N GLN A 523 -27.84 -21.29 1.26
CA GLN A 523 -26.99 -20.18 0.95
C GLN A 523 -25.51 -20.59 0.79
N ILE A 524 -25.01 -21.46 1.68
CA ILE A 524 -23.65 -22.00 1.57
C ILE A 524 -23.51 -22.84 0.30
N ARG A 525 -24.45 -23.76 0.03
CA ARG A 525 -24.41 -24.60 -1.17
C ARG A 525 -24.45 -23.79 -2.46
N SER A 526 -25.30 -22.79 -2.51
CA SER A 526 -25.37 -21.86 -3.65
C SER A 526 -24.04 -21.11 -3.85
N ALA A 527 -23.41 -20.67 -2.76
CA ALA A 527 -22.11 -20.01 -2.83
C ALA A 527 -21.00 -20.95 -3.32
N LEU A 528 -20.97 -22.21 -2.84
CA LEU A 528 -20.02 -23.22 -3.32
C LEU A 528 -20.16 -23.52 -4.82
N ASN A 529 -21.39 -23.52 -5.34
CA ASN A 529 -21.62 -23.68 -6.79
C ASN A 529 -21.17 -22.45 -7.58
N ARG A 530 -21.37 -21.24 -7.02
CA ARG A 530 -20.87 -20.02 -7.66
C ARG A 530 -19.35 -19.97 -7.72
N ILE A 531 -18.63 -20.53 -6.75
CA ILE A 531 -17.18 -20.66 -6.82
C ILE A 531 -16.77 -21.38 -8.10
N ASP A 532 -17.40 -22.52 -8.44
CA ASP A 532 -17.09 -23.26 -9.68
C ASP A 532 -17.29 -22.39 -10.92
N LEU A 533 -18.48 -21.76 -11.03
CA LEU A 533 -18.83 -20.95 -12.21
C LEU A 533 -17.84 -19.79 -12.41
N VAL A 534 -17.52 -19.08 -11.34
CA VAL A 534 -16.61 -17.92 -11.41
C VAL A 534 -15.18 -18.36 -11.71
N THR A 535 -14.72 -19.45 -11.07
CA THR A 535 -13.34 -19.94 -11.31
C THR A 535 -13.15 -20.49 -12.72
N ASP A 536 -14.18 -21.12 -13.30
CA ASP A 536 -14.15 -21.59 -14.69
C ASP A 536 -14.07 -20.39 -15.66
N GLU A 537 -14.81 -19.32 -15.40
CA GLU A 537 -14.76 -18.10 -16.20
C GLU A 537 -13.39 -17.38 -16.06
N MET A 538 -12.84 -17.33 -14.85
CA MET A 538 -11.49 -16.78 -14.62
C MET A 538 -10.43 -17.56 -15.40
N LYS A 539 -10.48 -18.89 -15.37
CA LYS A 539 -9.55 -19.75 -16.15
C LYS A 539 -9.67 -19.53 -17.65
N GLY A 540 -10.88 -19.22 -18.13
CA GLY A 540 -11.12 -18.86 -19.55
C GLY A 540 -10.38 -17.60 -19.99
N MET A 541 -9.96 -16.73 -19.07
CA MET A 541 -9.17 -15.52 -19.32
C MET A 541 -7.66 -15.73 -19.17
N GLN A 542 -7.18 -16.98 -19.16
CA GLN A 542 -5.76 -17.28 -19.02
C GLN A 542 -4.93 -16.58 -20.11
N GLY A 543 -3.85 -15.90 -19.70
CA GLY A 543 -2.98 -15.15 -20.63
C GLY A 543 -3.48 -13.74 -21.01
N GLU A 544 -4.67 -13.34 -20.54
CA GLU A 544 -5.27 -12.05 -20.84
C GLU A 544 -5.04 -10.97 -19.77
N TYR A 545 -4.15 -11.22 -18.81
CA TYR A 545 -3.85 -10.26 -17.75
C TYR A 545 -2.34 -10.12 -17.56
N PRO A 546 -1.85 -8.96 -17.12
CA PRO A 546 -0.44 -8.78 -16.80
C PRO A 546 -0.06 -9.61 -15.56
N LEU A 547 1.09 -10.26 -15.61
CA LEU A 547 1.67 -10.96 -14.48
C LEU A 547 2.38 -9.96 -13.57
N GLY A 548 2.07 -9.99 -12.30
CA GLY A 548 2.69 -9.20 -11.25
C GLY A 548 3.03 -10.07 -10.04
N GLN A 549 3.17 -9.47 -8.89
CA GLN A 549 3.27 -10.20 -7.62
C GLN A 549 1.97 -10.94 -7.31
N TRP A 550 0.83 -10.38 -7.69
CA TRP A 550 -0.46 -11.03 -7.62
C TRP A 550 -0.70 -11.89 -8.85
N ASP A 551 -0.63 -13.18 -8.68
CA ASP A 551 -1.11 -14.14 -9.68
C ASP A 551 -2.62 -14.30 -9.52
N TRP A 552 -3.38 -13.51 -10.29
CA TRP A 552 -4.83 -13.42 -10.21
C TRP A 552 -5.53 -14.78 -10.42
N LEU A 553 -4.99 -15.66 -11.26
CA LEU A 553 -5.58 -16.99 -11.50
C LEU A 553 -5.39 -17.95 -10.32
N LYS A 554 -4.37 -17.74 -9.48
CA LYS A 554 -4.22 -18.51 -8.24
C LYS A 554 -5.34 -18.25 -7.24
N ASP A 555 -6.00 -17.12 -7.31
CA ASP A 555 -7.19 -16.87 -6.49
C ASP A 555 -8.32 -17.86 -6.82
N ALA A 556 -8.46 -18.28 -8.09
CA ALA A 556 -9.37 -19.34 -8.47
C ALA A 556 -9.00 -20.69 -7.83
N GLU A 557 -7.71 -21.05 -7.82
CA GLU A 557 -7.23 -22.27 -7.17
C GLU A 557 -7.42 -22.22 -5.65
N THR A 558 -7.13 -21.06 -5.05
CA THR A 558 -7.34 -20.81 -3.61
C THR A 558 -8.81 -20.95 -3.24
N ALA A 559 -9.72 -20.37 -4.01
CA ALA A 559 -11.17 -20.49 -3.80
C ALA A 559 -11.65 -21.94 -3.89
N LEU A 560 -11.17 -22.71 -4.86
CA LEU A 560 -11.46 -24.15 -4.98
C LEU A 560 -10.89 -24.94 -3.79
N SER A 561 -9.71 -24.58 -3.28
CA SER A 561 -9.15 -25.17 -2.06
C SER A 561 -10.04 -24.92 -0.85
N TYR A 562 -10.53 -23.69 -0.65
CA TYR A 562 -11.50 -23.38 0.42
C TYR A 562 -12.81 -24.14 0.27
N LYS A 563 -13.35 -24.23 -0.95
CA LYS A 563 -14.51 -25.06 -1.24
C LYS A 563 -14.30 -26.51 -0.78
N ASN A 564 -13.17 -27.12 -1.14
CA ASN A 564 -12.86 -28.49 -0.77
C ASN A 564 -12.72 -28.66 0.76
N LYS A 565 -12.07 -27.73 1.45
CA LYS A 565 -11.98 -27.70 2.92
C LYS A 565 -13.36 -27.63 3.57
N ILE A 566 -14.26 -26.77 3.05
CA ILE A 566 -15.62 -26.64 3.55
C ILE A 566 -16.41 -27.95 3.35
N LEU A 567 -16.35 -28.56 2.16
CA LEU A 567 -17.04 -29.80 1.87
C LEU A 567 -16.55 -30.96 2.74
N THR A 568 -15.24 -31.05 3.00
CA THR A 568 -14.65 -32.03 3.91
C THR A 568 -15.12 -31.82 5.34
N GLY A 569 -14.98 -30.60 5.86
CA GLY A 569 -15.46 -30.26 7.20
C GLY A 569 -16.96 -30.46 7.39
N TRP A 570 -17.75 -30.27 6.33
CA TRP A 570 -19.19 -30.55 6.36
C TRP A 570 -19.50 -32.02 6.51
N LYS A 571 -18.79 -32.90 5.80
CA LYS A 571 -18.90 -34.36 5.94
C LYS A 571 -18.51 -34.82 7.33
N GLU A 572 -17.38 -34.36 7.83
CA GLU A 572 -16.87 -34.70 9.17
C GLU A 572 -17.87 -34.25 10.27
N TYR A 573 -18.37 -33.03 10.18
CA TYR A 573 -19.34 -32.48 11.13
C TYR A 573 -20.65 -33.31 11.16
N ASN A 574 -21.14 -33.76 10.02
CA ASN A 574 -22.34 -34.58 9.95
C ASN A 574 -22.10 -36.02 10.42
N ASN A 575 -20.92 -36.59 10.14
CA ASN A 575 -20.58 -37.95 10.60
C ASN A 575 -20.43 -38.04 12.11
N VAL A 576 -19.83 -37.04 12.77
CA VAL A 576 -19.71 -37.01 14.25
C VAL A 576 -21.09 -36.97 14.94
N LYS A 577 -22.11 -36.41 14.30
CA LYS A 577 -23.49 -36.39 14.86
C LYS A 577 -24.28 -37.68 14.72
N PHE A 578 -23.86 -38.55 13.81
CA PHE A 578 -24.49 -39.87 13.67
C PHE A 578 -23.93 -40.91 14.64
N THR A 579 -22.83 -40.59 15.32
CA THR A 579 -22.15 -41.45 16.32
C THR A 579 -22.40 -41.02 17.76
N GLN A 580 -23.15 -39.96 18.00
CA GLN A 580 -23.66 -39.52 19.31
C GLN A 580 -25.21 -39.62 19.36
#